data_05d77d8de791b792ea69bc9c1c735b23
#
_entry.id   05d77d8de791b792ea69bc9c1c735b23
#
_cell.length_a   1.000
_cell.length_b   1.000
_cell.length_c   1.000
_cell.angle_alpha   90.00
_cell.angle_beta   90.00
_cell.angle_gamma   90.00
#
_symmetry.space_group_name_H-M   'P 1'
#
loop_
_entity.id
_entity.type
_entity.pdbx_description
1 polymer ?
#
loop_
_entity_poly.entity_id
_entity_poly.type
_entity_poly.pdbx_seq_one_letter_code
_entity_poly.pdbx_strand_id
1 'polypeptide(L)'
;MTRTAEVDRKTAETDIQLSINLDGTGTSDIESGVGFLDHMLDLFARHAVVDLKVRANGDLHVDQHHTVEDIGICLGQAVKEALGDKAGIRRYGHYTLPMEETLVSIAIDLSGRYAMVFNAEFPTSRIGEFDSELVEDFWQAFAANALCNFHVNLHYGRNSHHISEGIFKGTARAFRAAIEADPRMQGVVPSTKGTL
;
A
#
# COMPACT_ATOMS: atom_id res chain seq x y z
N MET A 1 -0.46 1.18 -23.04
CA MET A 1 0.82 1.13 -22.29
C MET A 1 0.59 0.27 -21.07
N THR A 2 1.51 -0.61 -20.73
CA THR A 2 1.48 -1.36 -19.47
C THR A 2 1.83 -0.42 -18.33
N ARG A 3 1.03 -0.41 -17.25
CA ARG A 3 1.25 0.43 -16.06
C ARG A 3 2.21 -0.30 -15.11
N THR A 4 3.50 -0.22 -15.43
CA THR A 4 4.57 -0.88 -14.68
C THR A 4 5.61 0.14 -14.22
N ALA A 5 6.26 -0.13 -13.08
CA ALA A 5 7.41 0.66 -12.62
C ALA A 5 8.38 -0.23 -11.83
N GLU A 6 9.64 0.20 -11.80
CA GLU A 6 10.72 -0.40 -11.02
C GLU A 6 11.42 0.70 -10.21
N VAL A 7 11.69 0.43 -8.95
CA VAL A 7 12.40 1.34 -8.04
C VAL A 7 13.56 0.60 -7.40
N ASP A 8 14.75 1.18 -7.57
CA ASP A 8 15.96 0.77 -6.85
C ASP A 8 16.32 1.91 -5.87
N ARG A 9 16.30 1.59 -4.57
CA ARG A 9 16.62 2.54 -3.50
C ARG A 9 17.70 1.96 -2.61
N LYS A 10 18.81 2.68 -2.51
CA LYS A 10 19.93 2.33 -1.65
C LYS A 10 20.29 3.49 -0.72
N THR A 11 20.33 3.20 0.58
CA THR A 11 20.77 4.10 1.63
C THR A 11 21.94 3.50 2.40
N ALA A 12 22.30 4.07 3.53
CA ALA A 12 23.24 3.46 4.46
C ALA A 12 22.60 2.32 5.28
N GLU A 13 21.27 2.29 5.35
CA GLU A 13 20.46 1.42 6.22
C GLU A 13 19.79 0.29 5.44
N THR A 14 19.40 0.56 4.18
CA THR A 14 18.63 -0.39 3.35
C THR A 14 19.11 -0.43 1.90
N ASP A 15 18.92 -1.59 1.25
CA ASP A 15 19.11 -1.80 -0.19
C ASP A 15 17.86 -2.52 -0.73
N ILE A 16 17.00 -1.81 -1.48
CA ILE A 16 15.67 -2.27 -1.88
C ILE A 16 15.52 -2.22 -3.39
N GLN A 17 15.03 -3.31 -3.95
CA GLN A 17 14.57 -3.42 -5.33
C GLN A 17 13.09 -3.78 -5.32
N LEU A 18 12.27 -2.97 -5.96
CA LEU A 18 10.84 -3.17 -6.03
C LEU A 18 10.33 -2.98 -7.46
N SER A 19 9.52 -3.91 -7.94
CA SER A 19 8.79 -3.73 -9.19
C SER A 19 7.30 -4.01 -9.01
N ILE A 20 6.46 -3.24 -9.71
CA ILE A 20 5.00 -3.38 -9.70
C ILE A 20 4.44 -3.38 -11.12
N ASN A 21 3.42 -4.21 -11.34
CA ASN A 21 2.55 -4.16 -12.51
C ASN A 21 1.11 -3.97 -12.04
N LEU A 22 0.54 -2.80 -12.30
CA LEU A 22 -0.84 -2.47 -11.89
C LEU A 22 -1.90 -3.23 -12.69
N ASP A 23 -1.54 -3.75 -13.87
CA ASP A 23 -2.39 -4.57 -14.74
C ASP A 23 -2.06 -6.07 -14.62
N GLY A 24 -1.57 -6.47 -13.43
CA GLY A 24 -1.14 -7.83 -13.11
C GLY A 24 -2.27 -8.81 -12.84
N THR A 25 -1.88 -9.96 -12.31
CA THR A 25 -2.78 -11.08 -11.99
C THR A 25 -2.84 -11.39 -10.49
N GLY A 26 -2.11 -10.63 -9.66
CA GLY A 26 -2.01 -10.83 -8.22
C GLY A 26 -0.88 -11.79 -7.85
N THR A 27 0.17 -11.85 -8.65
CA THR A 27 1.38 -12.63 -8.39
C THR A 27 2.33 -11.83 -7.51
N SER A 28 2.93 -12.48 -6.52
CA SER A 28 3.92 -11.88 -5.63
C SER A 28 5.19 -12.70 -5.55
N ASP A 29 6.33 -12.00 -5.37
CA ASP A 29 7.66 -12.58 -5.15
C ASP A 29 8.41 -11.64 -4.18
N ILE A 30 8.28 -11.92 -2.87
CA ILE A 30 8.62 -10.96 -1.82
C ILE A 30 9.61 -11.59 -0.83
N GLU A 31 10.72 -10.89 -0.62
CA GLU A 31 11.76 -11.23 0.35
C GLU A 31 12.26 -9.94 1.00
N SER A 32 11.61 -9.50 2.09
CA SER A 32 12.01 -8.31 2.83
C SER A 32 12.91 -8.60 4.03
N GLY A 33 12.98 -9.87 4.46
CA GLY A 33 13.58 -10.27 5.72
C GLY A 33 12.65 -10.06 6.93
N VAL A 34 11.46 -9.49 6.74
CA VAL A 34 10.43 -9.25 7.75
C VAL A 34 9.21 -10.10 7.42
N GLY A 35 9.14 -11.33 7.97
CA GLY A 35 8.17 -12.34 7.53
C GLY A 35 6.70 -11.91 7.64
N PHE A 36 6.35 -11.08 8.65
CA PHE A 36 4.98 -10.57 8.76
C PHE A 36 4.67 -9.54 7.64
N LEU A 37 5.63 -8.68 7.29
CA LEU A 37 5.47 -7.74 6.18
C LEU A 37 5.36 -8.49 4.85
N ASP A 38 6.18 -9.54 4.64
CA ASP A 38 6.10 -10.37 3.42
C ASP A 38 4.68 -10.92 3.25
N HIS A 39 4.09 -11.47 4.33
CA HIS A 39 2.72 -11.94 4.33
C HIS A 39 1.71 -10.81 4.01
N MET A 40 1.87 -9.63 4.60
CA MET A 40 0.98 -8.48 4.33
C MET A 40 1.06 -8.01 2.88
N LEU A 41 2.25 -7.98 2.29
CA LEU A 41 2.45 -7.60 0.89
C LEU A 41 1.92 -8.65 -0.09
N ASP A 42 2.02 -9.95 0.23
CA ASP A 42 1.37 -11.03 -0.52
C ASP A 42 -0.16 -10.82 -0.56
N LEU A 43 -0.77 -10.51 0.59
CA LEU A 43 -2.20 -10.19 0.65
C LEU A 43 -2.54 -8.95 -0.18
N PHE A 44 -1.71 -7.90 -0.10
CA PHE A 44 -1.91 -6.70 -0.90
C PHE A 44 -1.89 -7.02 -2.40
N ALA A 45 -0.84 -7.67 -2.89
CA ALA A 45 -0.71 -8.04 -4.29
C ALA A 45 -1.91 -8.87 -4.78
N ARG A 46 -2.28 -9.90 -4.02
CA ARG A 46 -3.39 -10.81 -4.35
C ARG A 46 -4.73 -10.10 -4.42
N HIS A 47 -5.06 -9.27 -3.44
CA HIS A 47 -6.37 -8.62 -3.35
C HIS A 47 -6.48 -7.36 -4.21
N ALA A 48 -5.37 -6.66 -4.48
CA ALA A 48 -5.30 -5.58 -5.46
C ALA A 48 -5.27 -6.09 -6.91
N VAL A 49 -4.93 -7.38 -7.12
CA VAL A 49 -4.72 -8.00 -8.44
C VAL A 49 -3.60 -7.28 -9.20
N VAL A 50 -2.52 -6.95 -8.50
CA VAL A 50 -1.28 -6.40 -9.08
C VAL A 50 -0.16 -7.43 -8.95
N ASP A 51 0.81 -7.41 -9.86
CA ASP A 51 2.01 -8.21 -9.65
C ASP A 51 3.03 -7.36 -8.90
N LEU A 52 3.64 -7.92 -7.84
CA LEU A 52 4.56 -7.23 -6.95
C LEU A 52 5.79 -8.09 -6.69
N LYS A 53 6.97 -7.52 -6.93
CA LYS A 53 8.24 -8.13 -6.54
C LYS A 53 8.99 -7.19 -5.61
N VAL A 54 9.52 -7.73 -4.50
CA VAL A 54 10.31 -6.99 -3.51
C VAL A 54 11.53 -7.82 -3.12
N ARG A 55 12.68 -7.17 -3.14
CA ARG A 55 13.92 -7.66 -2.53
C ARG A 55 14.45 -6.55 -1.65
N ALA A 56 14.60 -6.82 -0.37
CA ALA A 56 15.15 -5.87 0.57
C ALA A 56 16.23 -6.51 1.44
N ASN A 57 17.26 -5.73 1.70
CA ASN A 57 18.29 -6.04 2.67
C ASN A 57 18.48 -4.81 3.54
N GLY A 58 18.00 -4.86 4.77
CA GLY A 58 18.06 -3.76 5.72
C GLY A 58 18.86 -4.13 6.97
N ASP A 59 19.04 -3.13 7.83
CA ASP A 59 19.76 -3.21 9.09
C ASP A 59 18.92 -3.84 10.23
N LEU A 60 18.29 -4.99 9.97
CA LEU A 60 17.39 -5.71 10.89
C LEU A 60 18.01 -6.05 12.26
N HIS A 61 19.34 -5.89 12.40
CA HIS A 61 20.02 -6.02 13.68
C HIS A 61 19.77 -4.81 14.61
N VAL A 62 19.30 -3.68 14.07
CA VAL A 62 18.80 -2.52 14.81
C VAL A 62 17.35 -2.78 15.22
N ASP A 63 16.46 -2.76 14.23
CA ASP A 63 15.06 -3.16 14.30
C ASP A 63 14.48 -3.32 12.88
N GLN A 64 13.15 -3.39 12.75
CA GLN A 64 12.50 -3.55 11.45
C GLN A 64 12.04 -2.22 10.83
N HIS A 65 12.14 -1.08 11.56
CA HIS A 65 11.54 0.20 11.18
C HIS A 65 12.04 0.68 9.81
N HIS A 66 13.37 0.84 9.65
CA HIS A 66 13.95 1.36 8.40
C HIS A 66 13.55 0.51 7.18
N THR A 67 13.56 -0.82 7.33
CA THR A 67 13.20 -1.73 6.24
C THR A 67 11.73 -1.59 5.85
N VAL A 68 10.83 -1.53 6.84
CA VAL A 68 9.39 -1.42 6.62
C VAL A 68 9.03 -0.07 6.00
N GLU A 69 9.55 1.02 6.55
CA GLU A 69 9.32 2.37 6.03
C GLU A 69 9.84 2.52 4.59
N ASP A 70 11.08 2.11 4.34
CA ASP A 70 11.70 2.26 3.03
C ASP A 70 11.02 1.41 1.94
N ILE A 71 10.46 0.23 2.28
CA ILE A 71 9.62 -0.55 1.35
C ILE A 71 8.32 0.22 1.06
N GLY A 72 7.71 0.86 2.07
CA GLY A 72 6.55 1.74 1.89
C GLY A 72 6.86 2.91 0.94
N ILE A 73 8.02 3.55 1.10
CA ILE A 73 8.53 4.61 0.20
C ILE A 73 8.63 4.07 -1.23
N CYS A 74 9.33 2.94 -1.42
CA CYS A 74 9.52 2.34 -2.75
C CYS A 74 8.20 1.97 -3.42
N LEU A 75 7.27 1.36 -2.67
CA LEU A 75 5.95 1.01 -3.20
C LEU A 75 5.16 2.25 -3.61
N GLY A 76 5.20 3.33 -2.80
CA GLY A 76 4.56 4.59 -3.12
C GLY A 76 5.12 5.24 -4.39
N GLN A 77 6.45 5.26 -4.53
CA GLN A 77 7.13 5.79 -5.72
C GLN A 77 6.79 4.97 -6.97
N ALA A 78 6.85 3.64 -6.88
CA ALA A 78 6.52 2.75 -7.99
C ALA A 78 5.06 2.91 -8.44
N VAL A 79 4.12 3.02 -7.50
CA VAL A 79 2.70 3.27 -7.81
C VAL A 79 2.53 4.62 -8.50
N LYS A 80 3.17 5.68 -8.01
CA LYS A 80 3.11 7.01 -8.63
C LYS A 80 3.64 6.98 -10.07
N GLU A 81 4.77 6.33 -10.30
CA GLU A 81 5.38 6.21 -11.62
C GLU A 81 4.51 5.38 -12.58
N ALA A 82 4.03 4.22 -12.12
CA ALA A 82 3.17 3.34 -12.93
C ALA A 82 1.84 3.99 -13.32
N LEU A 83 1.29 4.87 -12.48
CA LEU A 83 0.05 5.61 -12.77
C LEU A 83 0.23 6.76 -13.76
N GLY A 84 1.44 7.28 -13.92
CA GLY A 84 1.72 8.40 -14.82
C GLY A 84 0.84 9.61 -14.55
N ASP A 85 0.17 10.10 -15.58
CA ASP A 85 -0.73 11.27 -15.53
C ASP A 85 -2.11 10.97 -14.92
N LYS A 86 -2.36 9.70 -14.57
CA LYS A 86 -3.64 9.22 -13.99
C LYS A 86 -4.86 9.41 -14.90
N ALA A 87 -4.66 9.58 -16.21
CA ALA A 87 -5.78 9.71 -17.15
C ALA A 87 -6.56 8.39 -17.27
N GLY A 88 -7.88 8.50 -17.27
CA GLY A 88 -8.79 7.38 -17.49
C GLY A 88 -8.96 6.40 -16.33
N ILE A 89 -8.44 6.69 -15.12
CA ILE A 89 -8.67 5.88 -13.93
C ILE A 89 -9.89 6.37 -13.14
N ARG A 90 -10.44 5.54 -12.25
CA ARG A 90 -11.53 5.95 -11.34
C ARG A 90 -11.08 6.95 -10.29
N ARG A 91 -9.79 6.97 -9.92
CA ARG A 91 -9.17 7.86 -8.96
C ARG A 91 -9.54 7.59 -7.50
N TYR A 92 -10.82 7.40 -7.20
CA TYR A 92 -11.32 7.15 -5.85
C TYR A 92 -11.60 5.67 -5.66
N GLY A 93 -11.18 5.13 -4.52
CA GLY A 93 -11.51 3.79 -4.11
C GLY A 93 -11.82 3.74 -2.62
N HIS A 94 -12.77 2.94 -2.24
CA HIS A 94 -13.08 2.68 -0.84
C HIS A 94 -13.51 1.22 -0.66
N TYR A 95 -13.28 0.69 0.52
CA TYR A 95 -13.72 -0.64 0.87
C TYR A 95 -13.92 -0.77 2.38
N THR A 96 -15.01 -1.37 2.79
CA THR A 96 -15.22 -1.80 4.16
C THR A 96 -15.05 -3.31 4.21
N LEU A 97 -14.05 -3.77 4.95
CA LEU A 97 -13.59 -5.15 4.98
C LEU A 97 -13.82 -5.77 6.36
N PRO A 98 -14.58 -6.87 6.44
CA PRO A 98 -14.61 -7.72 7.62
C PRO A 98 -13.44 -8.72 7.60
N MET A 99 -12.76 -8.87 8.73
CA MET A 99 -11.75 -9.91 8.97
C MET A 99 -12.04 -10.57 10.31
N GLU A 100 -12.75 -11.69 10.30
CA GLU A 100 -13.26 -12.35 11.52
C GLU A 100 -14.05 -11.36 12.39
N GLU A 101 -13.56 -11.06 13.60
CA GLU A 101 -14.15 -10.12 14.55
C GLU A 101 -13.74 -8.66 14.31
N THR A 102 -12.99 -8.39 13.26
CA THR A 102 -12.49 -7.05 12.90
C THR A 102 -13.29 -6.46 11.75
N LEU A 103 -13.61 -5.18 11.82
CA LEU A 103 -14.17 -4.41 10.72
C LEU A 103 -13.38 -3.13 10.51
N VAL A 104 -12.87 -2.92 9.29
CA VAL A 104 -12.10 -1.73 8.91
C VAL A 104 -12.64 -1.11 7.63
N SER A 105 -12.67 0.23 7.56
CA SER A 105 -12.95 0.99 6.33
C SER A 105 -11.70 1.68 5.84
N ILE A 106 -11.46 1.59 4.53
CA ILE A 106 -10.37 2.25 3.83
C ILE A 106 -10.95 3.16 2.74
N ALA A 107 -10.39 4.37 2.60
CA ALA A 107 -10.69 5.27 1.48
C ALA A 107 -9.39 5.85 0.91
N ILE A 108 -9.28 5.87 -0.43
CA ILE A 108 -8.12 6.35 -1.17
C ILE A 108 -8.58 7.37 -2.21
N ASP A 109 -7.87 8.50 -2.29
CA ASP A 109 -7.94 9.44 -3.42
C ASP A 109 -6.53 9.60 -4.02
N LEU A 110 -6.33 9.17 -5.25
CA LEU A 110 -5.07 9.30 -5.99
C LEU A 110 -4.88 10.74 -6.50
N SER A 111 -4.99 11.70 -5.59
CA SER A 111 -5.13 13.14 -5.82
C SER A 111 -3.88 13.88 -6.26
N GLY A 112 -2.71 13.24 -6.27
CA GLY A 112 -1.42 13.93 -6.45
C GLY A 112 -0.95 14.73 -5.23
N ARG A 113 -1.62 14.61 -4.08
CA ARG A 113 -1.28 15.28 -2.82
C ARG A 113 -1.36 14.33 -1.65
N TYR A 114 -0.40 14.43 -0.76
CA TYR A 114 -0.36 13.64 0.46
C TYR A 114 -1.37 14.14 1.50
N ALA A 115 -2.12 13.23 2.05
CA ALA A 115 -2.81 13.36 3.33
C ALA A 115 -3.05 11.96 3.90
N MET A 116 -2.86 11.78 5.19
CA MET A 116 -3.15 10.51 5.85
C MET A 116 -3.97 10.75 7.12
N VAL A 117 -4.96 9.91 7.33
CA VAL A 117 -5.70 9.78 8.58
C VAL A 117 -5.70 8.31 8.95
N PHE A 118 -5.03 7.97 10.03
CA PHE A 118 -4.95 6.60 10.52
C PHE A 118 -5.64 6.52 11.88
N ASN A 119 -6.87 6.01 11.87
CA ASN A 119 -7.70 5.84 13.05
C ASN A 119 -7.88 4.36 13.35
N ALA A 120 -6.77 3.74 13.79
CA ALA A 120 -6.75 2.35 14.21
C ALA A 120 -5.79 2.19 15.41
N GLU A 121 -6.28 1.60 16.49
CA GLU A 121 -5.49 1.23 17.64
C GLU A 121 -5.30 -0.27 17.70
N PHE A 122 -4.08 -0.69 18.01
CA PHE A 122 -3.73 -2.11 18.13
C PHE A 122 -3.77 -2.52 19.60
N PRO A 123 -4.47 -3.62 19.95
CA PRO A 123 -4.55 -4.11 21.34
C PRO A 123 -3.21 -4.58 21.91
N THR A 124 -2.27 -4.97 21.05
CA THR A 124 -0.93 -5.42 21.42
C THR A 124 0.12 -4.64 20.63
N SER A 125 1.25 -4.36 21.26
CA SER A 125 2.38 -3.68 20.61
C SER A 125 3.14 -4.56 19.61
N ARG A 126 2.90 -5.88 19.62
CA ARG A 126 3.59 -6.83 18.74
C ARG A 126 2.67 -7.90 18.17
N ILE A 127 3.02 -8.34 16.96
CA ILE A 127 2.46 -9.48 16.24
C ILE A 127 3.62 -10.41 15.88
N GLY A 128 3.90 -11.41 16.73
CA GLY A 128 5.14 -12.17 16.66
C GLY A 128 6.34 -11.26 16.92
N GLU A 129 7.27 -11.17 15.97
CA GLU A 129 8.45 -10.29 16.03
C GLU A 129 8.19 -8.90 15.42
N PHE A 130 6.99 -8.64 14.87
CA PHE A 130 6.64 -7.41 14.17
C PHE A 130 5.97 -6.42 15.13
N ASP A 131 6.51 -5.20 15.27
CA ASP A 131 5.91 -4.14 16.06
C ASP A 131 4.69 -3.57 15.32
N SER A 132 3.54 -3.50 16.02
CA SER A 132 2.25 -3.14 15.39
C SER A 132 2.20 -1.69 14.89
N GLU A 133 3.00 -0.78 15.46
CA GLU A 133 3.14 0.61 14.99
C GLU A 133 3.66 0.70 13.55
N LEU A 134 4.46 -0.27 13.11
CA LEU A 134 5.01 -0.30 11.74
C LEU A 134 3.94 -0.43 10.65
N VAL A 135 2.72 -0.82 11.00
CA VAL A 135 1.60 -0.80 10.05
C VAL A 135 1.24 0.63 9.65
N GLU A 136 1.21 1.55 10.61
CA GLU A 136 0.96 2.97 10.33
C GLU A 136 2.13 3.58 9.57
N ASP A 137 3.37 3.34 10.00
CA ASP A 137 4.59 3.87 9.38
C ASP A 137 4.70 3.45 7.91
N PHE A 138 4.44 2.17 7.62
CA PHE A 138 4.40 1.65 6.24
C PHE A 138 3.39 2.41 5.35
N TRP A 139 2.16 2.57 5.82
CA TRP A 139 1.13 3.24 5.03
C TRP A 139 1.33 4.75 4.94
N GLN A 140 1.94 5.36 5.95
CA GLN A 140 2.36 6.76 5.91
C GLN A 140 3.42 6.99 4.84
N ALA A 141 4.46 6.16 4.83
CA ALA A 141 5.52 6.19 3.83
C ALA A 141 4.97 5.97 2.42
N PHE A 142 4.10 4.97 2.24
CA PHE A 142 3.40 4.71 0.98
C PHE A 142 2.60 5.94 0.53
N ALA A 143 1.69 6.46 1.36
CA ALA A 143 0.80 7.55 0.98
C ALA A 143 1.55 8.84 0.63
N ALA A 144 2.64 9.13 1.37
CA ALA A 144 3.49 10.29 1.13
C ALA A 144 4.21 10.22 -0.22
N ASN A 145 4.63 9.03 -0.65
CA ASN A 145 5.37 8.84 -1.89
C ASN A 145 4.48 8.55 -3.10
N ALA A 146 3.33 7.90 -2.91
CA ALA A 146 2.29 7.76 -3.94
C ALA A 146 1.55 9.08 -4.23
N LEU A 147 1.70 10.09 -3.36
CA LEU A 147 0.96 11.35 -3.37
C LEU A 147 -0.55 11.10 -3.44
N CYS A 148 -1.07 10.38 -2.44
CA CYS A 148 -2.49 10.10 -2.31
C CYS A 148 -3.04 10.54 -0.96
N ASN A 149 -4.35 10.71 -0.89
CA ASN A 149 -5.02 10.78 0.40
C ASN A 149 -5.39 9.36 0.80
N PHE A 150 -5.05 8.99 2.02
CA PHE A 150 -5.24 7.65 2.54
C PHE A 150 -5.89 7.70 3.93
N HIS A 151 -7.06 7.08 4.05
CA HIS A 151 -7.82 7.07 5.28
C HIS A 151 -8.08 5.65 5.72
N VAL A 152 -7.74 5.35 6.98
CA VAL A 152 -8.03 4.11 7.67
C VAL A 152 -8.94 4.40 8.86
N ASN A 153 -10.03 3.66 8.99
CA ASN A 153 -10.90 3.74 10.15
C ASN A 153 -11.25 2.33 10.64
N LEU A 154 -10.68 1.93 11.76
CA LEU A 154 -11.01 0.70 12.46
C LEU A 154 -12.32 0.93 13.24
N HIS A 155 -13.38 0.22 12.88
CA HIS A 155 -14.66 0.30 13.60
C HIS A 155 -14.62 -0.51 14.89
N TYR A 156 -14.07 -1.72 14.81
CA TYR A 156 -13.82 -2.61 15.93
C TYR A 156 -12.89 -3.74 15.53
N GLY A 157 -12.20 -4.32 16.50
CA GLY A 157 -11.29 -5.46 16.37
C GLY A 157 -10.59 -5.70 17.69
N ARG A 158 -10.17 -6.93 17.95
CA ARG A 158 -9.47 -7.30 19.19
C ARG A 158 -8.19 -8.10 18.99
N ASN A 159 -7.90 -8.48 17.75
CA ASN A 159 -6.70 -9.22 17.38
C ASN A 159 -5.84 -8.36 16.45
N SER A 160 -4.64 -7.97 16.91
CA SER A 160 -3.75 -7.09 16.14
C SER A 160 -3.37 -7.67 14.77
N HIS A 161 -3.25 -9.00 14.63
CA HIS A 161 -3.02 -9.67 13.34
C HIS A 161 -4.21 -9.46 12.40
N HIS A 162 -5.45 -9.71 12.87
CA HIS A 162 -6.65 -9.52 12.07
C HIS A 162 -6.87 -8.04 11.68
N ILE A 163 -6.52 -7.11 12.58
CA ILE A 163 -6.56 -5.67 12.28
C ILE A 163 -5.59 -5.34 11.15
N SER A 164 -4.34 -5.81 11.24
CA SER A 164 -3.33 -5.59 10.18
C SER A 164 -3.77 -6.18 8.84
N GLU A 165 -4.20 -7.45 8.82
CA GLU A 165 -4.73 -8.07 7.61
C GLU A 165 -5.95 -7.32 7.05
N GLY A 166 -6.85 -6.88 7.93
CA GLY A 166 -8.01 -6.08 7.56
C GLY A 166 -7.61 -4.80 6.85
N ILE A 167 -6.59 -4.09 7.38
CA ILE A 167 -6.04 -2.88 6.78
C ILE A 167 -5.40 -3.18 5.42
N PHE A 168 -4.50 -4.17 5.32
CA PHE A 168 -3.81 -4.48 4.07
C PHE A 168 -4.76 -4.99 2.98
N LYS A 169 -5.67 -5.91 3.29
CA LYS A 169 -6.68 -6.41 2.34
C LYS A 169 -7.68 -5.32 1.94
N GLY A 170 -8.12 -4.52 2.92
CA GLY A 170 -9.03 -3.38 2.68
C GLY A 170 -8.39 -2.35 1.76
N THR A 171 -7.12 -2.00 2.03
CA THR A 171 -6.32 -1.11 1.17
C THR A 171 -6.17 -1.69 -0.24
N ALA A 172 -5.84 -2.95 -0.36
CA ALA A 172 -5.70 -3.62 -1.66
C ALA A 172 -7.00 -3.52 -2.49
N ARG A 173 -8.16 -3.74 -1.86
CA ARG A 173 -9.48 -3.65 -2.52
C ARG A 173 -9.85 -2.21 -2.90
N ALA A 174 -9.58 -1.25 -2.00
CA ALA A 174 -9.80 0.18 -2.27
C ALA A 174 -8.85 0.68 -3.38
N PHE A 175 -7.57 0.29 -3.31
CA PHE A 175 -6.56 0.61 -4.32
C PHE A 175 -6.93 0.06 -5.69
N ARG A 176 -7.32 -1.23 -5.78
CA ARG A 176 -7.81 -1.84 -7.03
C ARG A 176 -8.94 -1.02 -7.63
N ALA A 177 -9.92 -0.62 -6.84
CA ALA A 177 -11.02 0.20 -7.33
C ALA A 177 -10.54 1.57 -7.84
N ALA A 178 -9.59 2.21 -7.15
CA ALA A 178 -9.06 3.52 -7.52
C ALA A 178 -8.28 3.52 -8.83
N ILE A 179 -7.47 2.47 -9.08
CA ILE A 179 -6.64 2.34 -10.29
C ILE A 179 -7.37 1.76 -11.49
N GLU A 180 -8.59 1.23 -11.29
CA GLU A 180 -9.38 0.62 -12.37
C GLU A 180 -9.70 1.64 -13.45
N ALA A 181 -9.56 1.22 -14.72
CA ALA A 181 -9.92 2.06 -15.85
C ALA A 181 -11.42 2.38 -15.84
N ASP A 182 -11.78 3.65 -16.00
CA ASP A 182 -13.16 4.07 -16.24
C ASP A 182 -13.40 4.23 -17.74
N PRO A 183 -14.19 3.34 -18.39
CA PRO A 183 -14.42 3.41 -19.81
C PRO A 183 -15.15 4.68 -20.24
N ARG A 184 -15.77 5.42 -19.32
CA ARG A 184 -16.44 6.70 -19.58
C ARG A 184 -15.50 7.91 -19.47
N MET A 185 -14.26 7.69 -18.96
CA MET A 185 -13.26 8.73 -18.72
C MET A 185 -11.97 8.50 -19.54
N GLN A 186 -12.04 7.77 -20.64
CA GLN A 186 -10.86 7.43 -21.44
C GLN A 186 -10.07 8.66 -21.87
N GLY A 187 -8.77 8.69 -21.52
CA GLY A 187 -7.86 9.79 -21.85
C GLY A 187 -8.12 11.10 -21.11
N VAL A 188 -9.04 11.12 -20.15
CA VAL A 188 -9.37 12.30 -19.35
C VAL A 188 -8.80 12.14 -17.95
N VAL A 189 -8.07 13.17 -17.46
CA VAL A 189 -7.66 13.24 -16.06
C VAL A 189 -8.89 13.49 -15.20
N PRO A 190 -9.20 12.66 -14.19
CA PRO A 190 -10.42 12.76 -13.40
C PRO A 190 -10.34 13.90 -12.38
N SER A 191 -10.18 15.13 -12.88
CA SER A 191 -10.05 16.36 -12.08
C SER A 191 -10.60 17.55 -12.84
N THR A 192 -11.44 18.36 -12.19
CA THR A 192 -11.92 19.65 -12.74
C THR A 192 -10.80 20.68 -12.95
N LYS A 193 -9.63 20.44 -12.36
CA LYS A 193 -8.42 21.27 -12.53
C LYS A 193 -7.61 20.89 -13.78
N GLY A 194 -7.92 19.76 -14.43
CA GLY A 194 -7.18 19.22 -15.57
C GLY A 194 -5.83 18.59 -15.23
N THR A 195 -5.45 18.55 -13.94
CA THR A 195 -4.20 17.94 -13.42
C THR A 195 -4.46 17.24 -12.08
N LEU A 196 -3.61 16.26 -11.73
CA LEU A 196 -3.53 15.58 -10.44
C LEU A 196 -2.09 15.52 -9.95
#